data_f4bbc1ebad63d3dd0e82aaa09def0f7c
#
_entry.id   f4bbc1ebad63d3dd0e82aaa09def0f7c
#
_cell.length_a   1.000
_cell.length_b   1.000
_cell.length_c   1.000
_cell.angle_alpha   90.00
_cell.angle_beta   90.00
_cell.angle_gamma   90.00
#
_symmetry.space_group_name_H-M   'P 1'
#
loop_
_entity.id
_entity.type
_entity.pdbx_description
1 polymer ?
#
loop_
_entity_poly.entity_id
_entity_poly.type
_entity_poly.pdbx_seq_one_letter_code
_entity_poly.pdbx_strand_id
1 'polypeptide(L)'
;MIFISVYYIMVHKNGLFIFRRDLRIQDNIGLYEASKQCQNLYLTFYFTPEQVLKNSYKSNNAIQFMIESLEELEQDIRQYGGELIILLENHQKVIPMLHKKLELDAVFFNKDVSPYSAFRDNLIIEYCKKQNIVCESFQDYYLYDLANIQTTTKKAFQKYTPFYNQVLHHTVSKPSRKSLKNIIKPKIKLTYEYNLLKARRTLITENPEILVHGGRINGLKRLKKALGNQREYDVKRNYLHYDTSFLSSYIKFGCISVREVYHSVKAKYGIKHGMISELIWREFFAHVLYHYPEVLRGSYYYKNVQWRKSNSDFKKWCKGKTGFPVVDAGMRQMNATGFMHNRSRMM
;
A
#
# COMPACT_ATOMS: atom_id res chain seq x y z
N MET A 1 15.85 31.69 -25.77
CA MET A 1 15.15 30.61 -25.01
C MET A 1 14.95 31.11 -23.60
N ILE A 2 13.77 31.67 -23.31
CA ILE A 2 13.47 32.28 -22.00
C ILE A 2 13.07 31.14 -21.09
N PHE A 3 13.95 30.81 -20.14
CA PHE A 3 13.58 29.90 -19.02
C PHE A 3 12.61 30.64 -18.11
N ILE A 4 11.30 30.40 -18.28
CA ILE A 4 10.29 30.78 -17.29
C ILE A 4 10.49 29.83 -16.13
N SER A 5 11.22 30.27 -15.11
CA SER A 5 11.25 29.63 -13.80
C SER A 5 9.84 29.77 -13.20
N VAL A 6 9.05 28.71 -13.25
CA VAL A 6 7.77 28.65 -12.54
C VAL A 6 8.11 28.63 -11.06
N TYR A 7 8.10 29.79 -10.43
CA TYR A 7 8.11 29.91 -8.97
C TYR A 7 6.77 29.32 -8.48
N TYR A 8 6.82 28.09 -7.96
CA TYR A 8 5.71 27.56 -7.19
C TYR A 8 5.58 28.42 -5.92
N ILE A 9 4.52 29.23 -5.85
CA ILE A 9 4.17 29.95 -4.62
C ILE A 9 3.76 28.88 -3.61
N MET A 10 4.51 28.77 -2.50
CA MET A 10 4.13 27.94 -1.37
C MET A 10 2.89 28.55 -0.72
N VAL A 11 1.76 27.88 -0.89
CA VAL A 11 0.44 28.40 -0.52
C VAL A 11 0.18 28.20 0.97
N HIS A 12 0.77 27.13 1.57
CA HIS A 12 0.51 26.71 2.93
C HIS A 12 1.75 26.89 3.81
N LYS A 13 1.55 27.41 5.05
CA LYS A 13 2.62 27.57 6.02
C LYS A 13 3.01 26.21 6.60
N ASN A 14 2.03 25.45 7.12
CA ASN A 14 2.24 24.19 7.82
C ASN A 14 1.37 23.08 7.24
N GLY A 15 1.95 22.18 6.45
CA GLY A 15 1.27 21.02 5.92
C GLY A 15 1.59 19.73 6.67
N LEU A 16 0.67 18.79 6.63
CA LEU A 16 0.83 17.43 7.12
C LEU A 16 0.68 16.43 5.97
N PHE A 17 1.68 15.57 5.77
CA PHE A 17 1.52 14.40 4.91
C PHE A 17 1.35 13.13 5.75
N ILE A 18 0.30 12.34 5.45
CA ILE A 18 -0.04 11.11 6.16
C ILE A 18 0.38 9.92 5.33
N PHE A 19 1.44 9.22 5.75
CA PHE A 19 1.81 7.92 5.18
C PHE A 19 0.82 6.82 5.57
N ARG A 20 0.62 5.87 4.68
CA ARG A 20 -0.29 4.71 4.87
C ARG A 20 0.28 3.43 4.25
N ARG A 21 0.05 3.22 2.95
CA ARG A 21 0.53 2.11 2.12
C ARG A 21 1.49 2.62 1.03
N ASP A 22 2.28 3.58 1.36
CA ASP A 22 3.19 4.32 0.50
C ASP A 22 4.51 4.60 1.23
N LEU A 23 5.03 3.56 1.91
CA LEU A 23 6.17 3.65 2.83
C LEU A 23 7.49 3.85 2.06
N ARG A 24 7.58 4.98 1.35
CA ARG A 24 8.74 5.42 0.59
C ARG A 24 8.71 6.92 0.35
N ILE A 25 9.87 7.48 0.10
CA ILE A 25 10.04 8.89 -0.32
C ILE A 25 9.97 8.99 -1.86
N GLN A 26 10.74 8.17 -2.57
CA GLN A 26 10.86 8.22 -4.03
C GLN A 26 9.56 7.79 -4.71
N ASP A 27 9.20 8.50 -5.78
CA ASP A 27 8.00 8.25 -6.58
C ASP A 27 6.70 8.21 -5.74
N ASN A 28 6.60 9.07 -4.71
CA ASN A 28 5.40 9.26 -3.90
C ASN A 28 4.70 10.54 -4.35
N ILE A 29 3.59 10.40 -5.08
CA ILE A 29 2.91 11.52 -5.75
C ILE A 29 2.41 12.53 -4.71
N GLY A 30 1.63 12.09 -3.72
CA GLY A 30 1.05 12.97 -2.73
C GLY A 30 2.10 13.67 -1.86
N LEU A 31 3.17 12.96 -1.46
CA LEU A 31 4.26 13.54 -0.71
C LEU A 31 4.97 14.65 -1.51
N TYR A 32 5.19 14.39 -2.79
CA TYR A 32 5.82 15.38 -3.67
C TYR A 32 4.94 16.62 -3.84
N GLU A 33 3.64 16.45 -4.09
CA GLU A 33 2.72 17.58 -4.23
C GLU A 33 2.58 18.37 -2.93
N ALA A 34 2.53 17.70 -1.77
CA ALA A 34 2.57 18.35 -0.46
C ALA A 34 3.85 19.18 -0.27
N SER A 35 5.03 18.63 -0.62
CA SER A 35 6.31 19.34 -0.52
C SER A 35 6.39 20.59 -1.41
N LYS A 36 5.68 20.62 -2.52
CA LYS A 36 5.62 21.81 -3.41
C LYS A 36 4.77 22.94 -2.85
N GLN A 37 3.71 22.58 -2.12
CA GLN A 37 2.69 23.52 -1.69
C GLN A 37 2.95 24.10 -0.30
N CYS A 38 3.81 23.47 0.52
CA CYS A 38 4.02 23.85 1.92
C CYS A 38 5.38 24.48 2.17
N GLN A 39 5.42 25.48 3.05
CA GLN A 39 6.68 26.03 3.57
C GLN A 39 7.33 25.06 4.56
N ASN A 40 6.51 24.47 5.46
CA ASN A 40 6.88 23.47 6.44
C ASN A 40 6.03 22.22 6.22
N LEU A 41 6.64 21.06 6.03
CA LEU A 41 5.94 19.80 5.84
C LEU A 41 6.28 18.84 6.97
N TYR A 42 5.27 18.50 7.77
CA TYR A 42 5.32 17.45 8.78
C TYR A 42 4.92 16.11 8.15
N LEU A 43 5.61 15.04 8.54
CA LEU A 43 5.36 13.70 8.05
C LEU A 43 4.88 12.80 9.18
N THR A 44 3.77 12.08 9.00
CA THR A 44 3.22 11.22 10.04
C THR A 44 2.81 9.86 9.51
N PHE A 45 2.95 8.87 10.38
CA PHE A 45 2.28 7.57 10.29
C PHE A 45 1.62 7.30 11.65
N TYR A 46 0.39 6.82 11.66
CA TYR A 46 -0.26 6.40 12.89
C TYR A 46 -0.86 5.00 12.78
N PHE A 47 -0.53 4.19 13.78
CA PHE A 47 -1.19 2.91 13.97
C PHE A 47 -2.60 3.15 14.52
N THR A 48 -3.61 2.57 13.90
CA THR A 48 -4.98 2.63 14.44
C THR A 48 -5.23 1.42 15.33
N PRO A 49 -5.71 1.60 16.57
CA PRO A 49 -5.96 0.49 17.50
C PRO A 49 -6.87 -0.59 16.92
N GLU A 50 -7.84 -0.19 16.10
CA GLU A 50 -8.75 -1.10 15.42
C GLU A 50 -8.04 -2.04 14.44
N GLN A 51 -6.93 -1.61 13.84
CA GLN A 51 -6.17 -2.44 12.88
C GLN A 51 -5.09 -3.28 13.55
N VAL A 52 -4.38 -2.73 14.57
CA VAL A 52 -3.19 -3.39 15.12
C VAL A 52 -3.41 -4.07 16.46
N LEU A 53 -4.43 -3.67 17.25
CA LEU A 53 -4.73 -4.24 18.56
C LEU A 53 -5.99 -5.11 18.55
N LYS A 54 -7.10 -4.60 17.97
CA LYS A 54 -8.43 -5.21 18.08
C LYS A 54 -8.87 -6.01 16.86
N ASN A 55 -8.01 -6.15 15.85
CA ASN A 55 -8.36 -6.85 14.61
C ASN A 55 -8.12 -8.36 14.74
N SER A 56 -9.17 -9.15 14.66
CA SER A 56 -9.09 -10.63 14.65
C SER A 56 -8.39 -11.20 13.41
N TYR A 57 -8.30 -10.42 12.32
CA TYR A 57 -7.57 -10.77 11.09
C TYR A 57 -6.15 -10.21 11.06
N LYS A 58 -5.66 -9.69 12.19
CA LYS A 58 -4.29 -9.17 12.30
C LYS A 58 -3.29 -10.27 11.98
N SER A 59 -2.38 -10.00 11.05
CA SER A 59 -1.24 -10.88 10.75
C SER A 59 0.03 -10.33 11.41
N ASN A 60 0.64 -11.11 12.28
CA ASN A 60 1.92 -10.77 12.91
C ASN A 60 3.01 -10.49 11.86
N ASN A 61 3.14 -11.35 10.85
CA ASN A 61 4.13 -11.19 9.77
C ASN A 61 3.91 -9.90 8.96
N ALA A 62 2.64 -9.52 8.70
CA ALA A 62 2.33 -8.28 7.97
C ALA A 62 2.68 -7.04 8.79
N ILE A 63 2.46 -7.05 10.11
CA ILE A 63 2.82 -5.93 10.99
C ILE A 63 4.34 -5.86 11.16
N GLN A 64 5.04 -7.00 11.27
CA GLN A 64 6.50 -7.02 11.29
C GLN A 64 7.09 -6.39 10.03
N PHE A 65 6.64 -6.81 8.85
CA PHE A 65 7.05 -6.22 7.58
C PHE A 65 6.80 -4.69 7.53
N MET A 66 5.64 -4.25 8.05
CA MET A 66 5.29 -2.84 8.09
C MET A 66 6.21 -2.05 9.03
N ILE A 67 6.53 -2.57 10.23
CA ILE A 67 7.43 -1.93 11.18
C ILE A 67 8.84 -1.82 10.59
N GLU A 68 9.38 -2.90 10.01
CA GLU A 68 10.68 -2.90 9.31
C GLU A 68 10.72 -1.85 8.19
N SER A 69 9.61 -1.69 7.46
CA SER A 69 9.49 -0.69 6.39
C SER A 69 9.43 0.74 6.92
N LEU A 70 8.79 0.95 8.08
CA LEU A 70 8.74 2.26 8.75
C LEU A 70 10.09 2.63 9.36
N GLU A 71 10.86 1.68 9.87
CA GLU A 71 12.21 1.90 10.40
C GLU A 71 13.15 2.44 9.31
N GLU A 72 13.11 1.87 8.10
CA GLU A 72 13.88 2.37 6.95
C GLU A 72 13.35 3.75 6.50
N LEU A 73 12.03 3.92 6.39
CA LEU A 73 11.43 5.20 6.02
C LEU A 73 11.80 6.32 7.01
N GLU A 74 11.81 6.04 8.31
CA GLU A 74 12.23 6.99 9.34
C GLU A 74 13.69 7.42 9.13
N GLN A 75 14.58 6.47 8.83
CA GLN A 75 15.99 6.76 8.53
C GLN A 75 16.12 7.62 7.26
N ASP A 76 15.39 7.29 6.21
CA ASP A 76 15.38 8.07 4.97
C ASP A 76 14.90 9.50 5.20
N ILE A 77 13.82 9.71 5.99
CA ILE A 77 13.28 11.03 6.31
C ILE A 77 14.30 11.87 7.10
N ARG A 78 15.05 11.26 8.02
CA ARG A 78 16.12 11.95 8.77
C ARG A 78 17.22 12.51 7.85
N GLN A 79 17.51 11.86 6.71
CA GLN A 79 18.49 12.38 5.75
C GLN A 79 18.02 13.69 5.08
N TYR A 80 16.71 13.95 5.07
CA TYR A 80 16.12 15.23 4.63
C TYR A 80 15.96 16.26 5.74
N GLY A 81 16.50 15.99 6.93
CA GLY A 81 16.42 16.89 8.09
C GLY A 81 15.08 16.84 8.84
N GLY A 82 14.17 15.94 8.44
CA GLY A 82 12.87 15.76 9.06
C GLY A 82 12.81 14.68 10.12
N GLU A 83 11.58 14.40 10.58
CA GLU A 83 11.26 13.31 11.49
C GLU A 83 9.92 12.68 11.08
N LEU A 84 9.83 11.36 11.17
CA LEU A 84 8.56 10.66 11.01
C LEU A 84 7.82 10.62 12.35
N ILE A 85 6.74 11.38 12.45
CA ILE A 85 5.87 11.39 13.62
C ILE A 85 5.10 10.06 13.66
N ILE A 86 5.40 9.21 14.65
CA ILE A 86 4.72 7.94 14.86
C ILE A 86 3.74 8.05 16.02
N LEU A 87 2.48 7.69 15.80
CA LEU A 87 1.41 7.78 16.80
C LEU A 87 0.65 6.45 16.90
N LEU A 88 -0.04 6.22 18.02
CA LEU A 88 -0.95 5.09 18.22
C LEU A 88 -2.31 5.61 18.71
N GLU A 89 -3.17 5.95 17.78
CA GLU A 89 -4.55 6.36 18.03
C GLU A 89 -5.31 6.47 16.67
N ASN A 90 -6.62 6.60 16.71
CA ASN A 90 -7.41 6.75 15.49
C ASN A 90 -7.36 8.18 14.92
N HIS A 91 -7.71 8.30 13.65
CA HIS A 91 -7.67 9.56 12.91
C HIS A 91 -8.54 10.67 13.52
N GLN A 92 -9.66 10.31 14.17
CA GLN A 92 -10.59 11.27 14.78
C GLN A 92 -9.97 12.02 15.97
N LYS A 93 -8.94 11.45 16.61
CA LYS A 93 -8.18 12.11 17.69
C LYS A 93 -6.83 12.62 17.19
N VAL A 94 -6.16 11.86 16.29
CA VAL A 94 -4.84 12.24 15.75
C VAL A 94 -4.91 13.55 14.98
N ILE A 95 -5.84 13.68 14.03
CA ILE A 95 -5.89 14.86 13.15
C ILE A 95 -6.20 16.16 13.93
N PRO A 96 -7.22 16.21 14.83
CA PRO A 96 -7.45 17.40 15.66
C PRO A 96 -6.27 17.74 16.56
N MET A 97 -5.59 16.76 17.13
CA MET A 97 -4.43 16.99 17.99
C MET A 97 -3.28 17.59 17.18
N LEU A 98 -2.94 17.00 16.01
CA LEU A 98 -1.88 17.52 15.13
C LEU A 98 -2.21 18.91 14.60
N HIS A 99 -3.47 19.15 14.18
CA HIS A 99 -3.92 20.46 13.74
C HIS A 99 -3.65 21.53 14.80
N LYS A 100 -4.13 21.31 16.02
CA LYS A 100 -3.97 22.27 17.12
C LYS A 100 -2.52 22.47 17.52
N LYS A 101 -1.70 21.41 17.54
CA LYS A 101 -0.32 21.43 18.03
C LYS A 101 0.67 21.97 16.99
N LEU A 102 0.43 21.73 15.72
CA LEU A 102 1.33 22.09 14.62
C LEU A 102 0.80 23.27 13.79
N GLU A 103 -0.36 23.83 14.18
CA GLU A 103 -1.02 24.92 13.45
C GLU A 103 -1.18 24.61 11.95
N LEU A 104 -1.73 23.43 11.66
CA LEU A 104 -1.84 22.94 10.28
C LEU A 104 -2.87 23.75 9.49
N ASP A 105 -2.51 24.15 8.28
CA ASP A 105 -3.40 24.75 7.27
C ASP A 105 -3.62 23.86 6.05
N ALA A 106 -2.89 22.75 5.93
CA ALA A 106 -3.09 21.77 4.88
C ALA A 106 -2.82 20.32 5.35
N VAL A 107 -3.59 19.36 4.82
CA VAL A 107 -3.43 17.91 5.06
C VAL A 107 -3.41 17.17 3.72
N PHE A 108 -2.45 16.29 3.54
CA PHE A 108 -2.22 15.55 2.31
C PHE A 108 -2.10 14.06 2.57
N PHE A 109 -2.60 13.24 1.65
CA PHE A 109 -2.41 11.79 1.68
C PHE A 109 -2.65 11.15 0.31
N ASN A 110 -2.17 9.92 0.13
CA ASN A 110 -2.54 9.10 -1.01
C ASN A 110 -3.80 8.28 -0.70
N LYS A 111 -4.81 8.35 -1.60
CA LYS A 111 -6.10 7.68 -1.44
C LYS A 111 -6.05 6.21 -1.86
N ASP A 112 -6.83 5.38 -1.17
CA ASP A 112 -7.04 3.96 -1.48
C ASP A 112 -8.52 3.73 -1.82
N VAL A 113 -8.84 2.61 -2.43
CA VAL A 113 -10.18 2.28 -2.92
C VAL A 113 -11.01 1.41 -1.97
N SER A 114 -10.42 0.94 -0.86
CA SER A 114 -11.18 0.09 0.07
C SER A 114 -12.28 0.89 0.81
N PRO A 115 -13.44 0.27 1.11
CA PRO A 115 -14.52 0.94 1.85
C PRO A 115 -14.05 1.54 3.19
N TYR A 116 -13.18 0.82 3.91
CA TYR A 116 -12.58 1.35 5.14
C TYR A 116 -11.76 2.63 4.86
N SER A 117 -10.96 2.62 3.80
CA SER A 117 -10.14 3.79 3.46
C SER A 117 -11.01 4.97 3.05
N ALA A 118 -12.04 4.74 2.23
CA ALA A 118 -12.99 5.78 1.84
C ALA A 118 -13.71 6.39 3.06
N PHE A 119 -14.19 5.55 3.98
CA PHE A 119 -14.82 6.02 5.22
C PHE A 119 -13.85 6.86 6.07
N ARG A 120 -12.63 6.37 6.31
CA ARG A 120 -11.59 7.10 7.05
C ARG A 120 -11.26 8.43 6.40
N ASP A 121 -11.07 8.42 5.08
CA ASP A 121 -10.67 9.60 4.32
C ASP A 121 -11.76 10.67 4.34
N ASN A 122 -13.03 10.26 4.23
CA ASN A 122 -14.15 11.18 4.37
C ASN A 122 -14.19 11.85 5.75
N LEU A 123 -13.94 11.12 6.84
CA LEU A 123 -13.87 11.71 8.18
C LEU A 123 -12.76 12.77 8.31
N ILE A 124 -11.61 12.53 7.67
CA ILE A 124 -10.50 13.51 7.65
C ILE A 124 -10.91 14.73 6.82
N ILE A 125 -11.49 14.53 5.64
CA ILE A 125 -11.93 15.60 4.73
C ILE A 125 -13.00 16.48 5.41
N GLU A 126 -13.99 15.86 6.06
CA GLU A 126 -15.04 16.58 6.79
C GLU A 126 -14.48 17.39 7.97
N TYR A 127 -13.54 16.83 8.72
CA TYR A 127 -12.86 17.57 9.78
C TYR A 127 -12.12 18.79 9.21
N CYS A 128 -11.30 18.59 8.19
CA CYS A 128 -10.55 19.66 7.54
C CYS A 128 -11.49 20.77 7.01
N LYS A 129 -12.58 20.40 6.36
CA LYS A 129 -13.60 21.35 5.87
C LYS A 129 -14.20 22.18 7.01
N LYS A 130 -14.54 21.55 8.14
CA LYS A 130 -15.10 22.25 9.33
C LYS A 130 -14.09 23.21 9.97
N GLN A 131 -12.79 22.97 9.82
CA GLN A 131 -11.72 23.77 10.39
C GLN A 131 -11.07 24.74 9.39
N ASN A 132 -11.60 24.84 8.15
CA ASN A 132 -11.04 25.62 7.05
C ASN A 132 -9.57 25.22 6.71
N ILE A 133 -9.23 23.94 6.84
CA ILE A 133 -7.95 23.35 6.46
C ILE A 133 -8.09 22.79 5.04
N VAL A 134 -7.11 23.05 4.18
CA VAL A 134 -7.06 22.42 2.85
C VAL A 134 -6.79 20.93 3.01
N CYS A 135 -7.52 20.08 2.31
CA CYS A 135 -7.33 18.64 2.33
C CYS A 135 -7.26 18.09 0.92
N GLU A 136 -6.08 17.60 0.51
CA GLU A 136 -5.86 17.06 -0.81
C GLU A 136 -5.47 15.58 -0.76
N SER A 137 -6.00 14.80 -1.70
CA SER A 137 -5.68 13.38 -1.83
C SER A 137 -5.30 13.01 -3.26
N PHE A 138 -4.32 12.13 -3.39
CA PHE A 138 -3.69 11.80 -4.67
C PHE A 138 -3.79 10.32 -4.98
N GLN A 139 -3.73 9.98 -6.27
CA GLN A 139 -3.61 8.61 -6.75
C GLN A 139 -2.13 8.22 -6.83
N ASP A 140 -1.71 7.26 -6.01
CA ASP A 140 -0.33 6.76 -5.99
C ASP A 140 -0.23 5.24 -6.03
N TYR A 141 -1.23 4.53 -5.47
CA TYR A 141 -1.19 3.08 -5.27
C TYR A 141 -1.42 2.26 -6.52
N TYR A 142 -1.96 2.88 -7.57
CA TYR A 142 -2.41 2.20 -8.78
C TYR A 142 -1.74 2.76 -10.02
N LEU A 143 -1.66 1.93 -11.08
CA LEU A 143 -1.13 2.32 -12.38
C LEU A 143 -2.08 3.25 -13.13
N TYR A 144 -3.38 3.10 -12.88
CA TYR A 144 -4.45 3.78 -13.60
C TYR A 144 -5.42 4.45 -12.63
N ASP A 145 -6.13 5.47 -13.12
CA ASP A 145 -7.27 6.02 -12.39
C ASP A 145 -8.48 5.08 -12.55
N LEU A 146 -8.68 4.23 -11.54
CA LEU A 146 -9.69 3.17 -11.57
C LEU A 146 -11.13 3.69 -11.70
N ALA A 147 -11.40 4.92 -11.29
CA ALA A 147 -12.71 5.57 -11.46
C ALA A 147 -13.02 5.83 -12.94
N ASN A 148 -11.99 6.14 -13.73
CA ASN A 148 -12.11 6.53 -15.13
C ASN A 148 -11.94 5.36 -16.11
N ILE A 149 -11.62 4.14 -15.62
CA ILE A 149 -11.56 2.94 -16.45
C ILE A 149 -12.96 2.34 -16.56
N GLN A 150 -13.64 2.60 -17.67
CA GLN A 150 -15.02 2.18 -17.91
C GLN A 150 -15.18 1.63 -19.33
N THR A 151 -16.25 0.85 -19.55
CA THR A 151 -16.66 0.40 -20.87
C THR A 151 -17.17 1.58 -21.72
N THR A 152 -17.36 1.38 -23.02
CA THR A 152 -17.98 2.37 -23.92
C THR A 152 -19.37 2.82 -23.45
N THR A 153 -20.09 1.97 -22.71
CA THR A 153 -21.39 2.27 -22.11
C THR A 153 -21.28 2.88 -20.71
N LYS A 154 -20.11 3.36 -20.29
CA LYS A 154 -19.81 3.95 -18.96
C LYS A 154 -20.11 3.02 -17.78
N LYS A 155 -20.00 1.70 -18.00
CA LYS A 155 -20.13 0.70 -16.92
C LYS A 155 -18.76 0.19 -16.50
N ALA A 156 -18.64 -0.25 -15.25
CA ALA A 156 -17.44 -0.89 -14.74
C ALA A 156 -17.21 -2.25 -15.41
N PHE A 157 -15.94 -2.59 -15.61
CA PHE A 157 -15.58 -3.91 -16.11
C PHE A 157 -15.80 -4.98 -15.03
N GLN A 158 -16.48 -6.06 -15.40
CA GLN A 158 -16.74 -7.21 -14.53
C GLN A 158 -15.84 -8.42 -14.84
N LYS A 159 -15.14 -8.41 -15.97
CA LYS A 159 -14.24 -9.48 -16.42
C LYS A 159 -12.87 -8.94 -16.72
N TYR A 160 -11.84 -9.73 -16.39
CA TYR A 160 -10.44 -9.32 -16.54
C TYR A 160 -10.03 -9.03 -17.99
N THR A 161 -10.34 -9.92 -18.93
CA THR A 161 -9.84 -9.79 -20.32
C THR A 161 -10.26 -8.47 -20.99
N PRO A 162 -11.54 -8.05 -20.93
CA PRO A 162 -11.93 -6.73 -21.45
C PRO A 162 -11.23 -5.56 -20.70
N PHE A 163 -11.08 -5.66 -19.38
CA PHE A 163 -10.36 -4.66 -18.58
C PHE A 163 -8.88 -4.59 -19.03
N TYR A 164 -8.21 -5.74 -19.13
CA TYR A 164 -6.82 -5.84 -19.59
C TYR A 164 -6.61 -5.16 -20.94
N ASN A 165 -7.44 -5.51 -21.93
CA ASN A 165 -7.35 -4.93 -23.26
C ASN A 165 -7.53 -3.40 -23.24
N GLN A 166 -8.48 -2.91 -22.43
CA GLN A 166 -8.71 -1.47 -22.29
C GLN A 166 -7.50 -0.76 -21.70
N VAL A 167 -6.95 -1.26 -20.57
CA VAL A 167 -5.87 -0.55 -19.87
C VAL A 167 -4.53 -0.58 -20.60
N LEU A 168 -4.31 -1.52 -21.50
CA LEU A 168 -3.10 -1.54 -22.35
C LEU A 168 -2.96 -0.30 -23.24
N HIS A 169 -4.06 0.37 -23.57
CA HIS A 169 -4.07 1.63 -24.34
C HIS A 169 -3.81 2.87 -23.46
N HIS A 170 -3.82 2.73 -22.13
CA HIS A 170 -3.54 3.84 -21.23
C HIS A 170 -2.05 3.95 -20.92
N THR A 171 -1.56 5.18 -20.90
CA THR A 171 -0.17 5.45 -20.54
C THR A 171 0.02 5.36 -19.04
N VAL A 172 1.01 4.58 -18.61
CA VAL A 172 1.48 4.57 -17.22
C VAL A 172 2.56 5.64 -17.05
N SER A 173 2.38 6.55 -16.09
CA SER A 173 3.35 7.61 -15.81
C SER A 173 4.70 7.02 -15.37
N LYS A 174 5.80 7.67 -15.77
CA LYS A 174 7.14 7.25 -15.35
C LYS A 174 7.35 7.55 -13.86
N PRO A 175 8.13 6.72 -13.14
CA PRO A 175 8.50 7.00 -11.76
C PRO A 175 9.23 8.33 -11.63
N SER A 176 8.87 9.10 -10.61
CA SER A 176 9.48 10.40 -10.32
C SER A 176 10.63 10.26 -9.34
N ARG A 177 11.77 10.93 -9.62
CA ARG A 177 12.93 11.03 -8.72
C ARG A 177 13.11 12.45 -8.18
N LYS A 178 12.02 13.13 -7.89
CA LYS A 178 12.08 14.52 -7.44
C LYS A 178 12.59 14.60 -6.01
N SER A 179 13.43 15.59 -5.74
CA SER A 179 13.90 15.90 -4.39
C SER A 179 12.79 16.51 -3.56
N LEU A 180 12.71 16.15 -2.30
CA LEU A 180 11.84 16.78 -1.32
C LEU A 180 12.57 17.98 -0.70
N LYS A 181 11.79 19.00 -0.36
CA LYS A 181 12.25 20.16 0.38
C LYS A 181 11.29 20.39 1.56
N ASN A 182 11.71 21.19 2.52
CA ASN A 182 10.84 21.71 3.60
C ASN A 182 10.29 20.66 4.56
N ILE A 183 10.86 19.46 4.61
CA ILE A 183 10.50 18.49 5.64
C ILE A 183 11.09 18.94 6.96
N ILE A 184 10.25 19.03 7.97
CA ILE A 184 10.66 19.49 9.29
C ILE A 184 10.24 18.50 10.40
N LYS A 185 10.85 18.66 11.56
CA LYS A 185 10.46 17.95 12.80
C LYS A 185 9.65 18.82 13.72
N PRO A 186 8.69 18.28 14.49
CA PRO A 186 7.99 19.05 15.51
C PRO A 186 8.97 19.50 16.61
N LYS A 187 8.81 20.74 17.06
CA LYS A 187 9.60 21.30 18.19
C LYS A 187 8.89 21.12 19.53
N ILE A 188 7.75 20.47 19.55
CA ILE A 188 6.87 20.32 20.71
C ILE A 188 6.54 18.83 20.92
N LYS A 189 6.29 18.47 22.18
CA LYS A 189 5.81 17.13 22.53
C LYS A 189 4.35 16.94 22.07
N LEU A 190 4.10 15.84 21.41
CA LEU A 190 2.78 15.48 20.92
C LEU A 190 2.09 14.49 21.87
N THR A 191 0.76 14.50 21.87
CA THR A 191 -0.03 13.47 22.55
C THR A 191 -0.10 12.23 21.66
N TYR A 192 -0.27 11.03 22.25
CA TYR A 192 -0.31 9.74 21.54
C TYR A 192 1.01 9.35 20.85
N GLU A 193 2.12 9.99 21.18
CA GLU A 193 3.42 9.59 20.66
C GLU A 193 3.69 8.11 20.91
N TYR A 194 4.20 7.50 19.87
CA TYR A 194 4.60 6.12 19.86
C TYR A 194 5.92 6.02 19.12
N ASN A 195 6.67 4.96 19.29
CA ASN A 195 7.89 4.77 18.52
C ASN A 195 7.97 3.34 17.99
N LEU A 196 8.80 3.15 16.98
CA LEU A 196 8.91 1.85 16.30
C LEU A 196 9.48 0.76 17.20
N LEU A 197 10.37 1.08 18.14
CA LEU A 197 10.87 0.13 19.14
C LEU A 197 9.73 -0.37 20.04
N LYS A 198 8.87 0.53 20.51
CA LYS A 198 7.67 0.16 21.30
C LYS A 198 6.69 -0.62 20.44
N ALA A 199 6.48 -0.21 19.18
CA ALA A 199 5.63 -0.94 18.23
C ALA A 199 6.11 -2.39 18.05
N ARG A 200 7.40 -2.60 17.83
CA ARG A 200 8.01 -3.92 17.70
C ARG A 200 7.77 -4.78 18.95
N ARG A 201 7.95 -4.22 20.14
CA ARG A 201 7.77 -4.94 21.41
C ARG A 201 6.32 -5.27 21.76
N THR A 202 5.36 -4.41 21.37
CA THR A 202 3.97 -4.53 21.84
C THR A 202 2.98 -5.01 20.79
N LEU A 203 3.27 -4.84 19.48
CA LEU A 203 2.33 -5.18 18.43
C LEU A 203 2.59 -6.55 17.79
N ILE A 204 3.81 -7.07 17.91
CA ILE A 204 4.21 -8.33 17.28
C ILE A 204 4.97 -9.24 18.25
N THR A 205 4.96 -10.53 17.93
CA THR A 205 6.03 -11.48 18.29
C THR A 205 6.90 -11.62 17.07
N GLU A 206 8.19 -11.34 17.16
CA GLU A 206 9.09 -11.38 16.02
C GLU A 206 9.17 -12.79 15.44
N ASN A 207 9.00 -12.90 14.12
CA ASN A 207 9.09 -14.15 13.41
C ASN A 207 10.43 -14.20 12.66
N PRO A 208 11.43 -15.01 13.10
CA PRO A 208 12.71 -15.13 12.43
C PRO A 208 12.63 -15.84 11.07
N GLU A 209 11.55 -16.60 10.82
CA GLU A 209 11.35 -17.36 9.58
C GLU A 209 10.63 -16.54 8.48
N ILE A 210 10.38 -15.26 8.72
CA ILE A 210 9.69 -14.42 7.71
C ILE A 210 10.46 -14.43 6.39
N LEU A 211 9.77 -14.78 5.30
CA LEU A 211 10.42 -14.95 3.99
C LEU A 211 10.83 -13.62 3.33
N VAL A 212 10.09 -12.56 3.57
CA VAL A 212 10.33 -11.24 3.01
C VAL A 212 10.35 -10.19 4.11
N HIS A 213 11.50 -9.58 4.32
CA HIS A 213 11.69 -8.48 5.24
C HIS A 213 11.24 -7.16 4.61
N GLY A 214 10.73 -6.24 5.44
CA GLY A 214 10.29 -4.92 5.01
C GLY A 214 11.39 -4.03 4.48
N GLY A 215 11.01 -2.83 4.05
CA GLY A 215 11.94 -1.80 3.60
C GLY A 215 12.12 -1.70 2.08
N ARG A 216 12.45 -0.51 1.64
CA ARG A 216 12.68 -0.19 0.22
C ARG A 216 13.94 -0.84 -0.34
N ILE A 217 15.03 -0.87 0.44
CA ILE A 217 16.30 -1.50 0.03
C ILE A 217 16.07 -2.97 -0.30
N ASN A 218 15.35 -3.69 0.56
CA ASN A 218 14.99 -5.08 0.33
C ASN A 218 14.06 -5.23 -0.88
N GLY A 219 13.10 -4.34 -1.06
CA GLY A 219 12.22 -4.29 -2.23
C GLY A 219 12.98 -4.12 -3.54
N LEU A 220 13.94 -3.18 -3.59
CA LEU A 220 14.78 -2.95 -4.78
C LEU A 220 15.72 -4.13 -5.07
N LYS A 221 16.33 -4.74 -4.02
CA LYS A 221 17.12 -5.98 -4.17
C LYS A 221 16.26 -7.10 -4.76
N ARG A 222 15.02 -7.24 -4.27
CA ARG A 222 14.08 -8.27 -4.76
C ARG A 222 13.65 -7.99 -6.21
N LEU A 223 13.37 -6.72 -6.56
CA LEU A 223 13.07 -6.34 -7.95
C LEU A 223 14.25 -6.66 -8.88
N LYS A 224 15.48 -6.31 -8.49
CA LYS A 224 16.68 -6.64 -9.27
C LYS A 224 16.82 -8.16 -9.47
N LYS A 225 16.59 -8.98 -8.42
CA LYS A 225 16.61 -10.44 -8.51
C LYS A 225 15.53 -10.95 -9.47
N ALA A 226 14.30 -10.43 -9.38
CA ALA A 226 13.21 -10.80 -10.26
C ALA A 226 13.51 -10.46 -11.74
N LEU A 227 14.11 -9.30 -12.01
CA LEU A 227 14.54 -8.93 -13.37
C LEU A 227 15.69 -9.79 -13.90
N GLY A 228 16.40 -10.53 -13.05
CA GLY A 228 17.43 -11.48 -13.45
C GLY A 228 16.89 -12.88 -13.76
N ASN A 229 15.86 -13.34 -13.06
CA ASN A 229 15.48 -14.76 -13.05
C ASN A 229 14.02 -15.07 -13.46
N GLN A 230 13.19 -14.05 -13.77
CA GLN A 230 11.79 -14.28 -14.11
C GLN A 230 11.50 -14.26 -15.63
N ARG A 231 12.50 -14.52 -16.49
CA ARG A 231 12.31 -14.52 -17.95
C ARG A 231 11.24 -15.50 -18.39
N GLU A 232 11.20 -16.68 -17.77
CA GLU A 232 10.26 -17.77 -18.08
C GLU A 232 9.05 -17.79 -17.14
N TYR A 233 8.71 -16.64 -16.56
CA TYR A 233 7.63 -16.51 -15.58
C TYR A 233 6.31 -17.12 -16.08
N ASP A 234 5.93 -16.92 -17.33
CA ASP A 234 4.67 -17.37 -17.88
C ASP A 234 4.52 -18.90 -17.88
N VAL A 235 5.62 -19.61 -18.06
CA VAL A 235 5.66 -21.08 -18.02
C VAL A 235 5.78 -21.57 -16.59
N LYS A 236 6.76 -21.02 -15.85
CA LYS A 236 7.18 -21.55 -14.53
C LYS A 236 6.31 -21.13 -13.35
N ARG A 237 5.53 -20.05 -13.46
CA ARG A 237 4.66 -19.57 -12.39
C ARG A 237 3.63 -20.56 -11.86
N ASN A 238 3.40 -21.66 -12.57
CA ASN A 238 2.46 -22.71 -12.15
C ASN A 238 3.12 -23.77 -11.25
N TYR A 239 4.44 -23.83 -11.21
CA TYR A 239 5.17 -24.79 -10.41
C TYR A 239 5.40 -24.24 -8.98
N LEU A 240 4.92 -24.97 -7.96
CA LEU A 240 4.97 -24.53 -6.56
C LEU A 240 6.38 -24.39 -5.99
N HIS A 241 7.35 -25.15 -6.53
CA HIS A 241 8.77 -25.06 -6.16
C HIS A 241 9.52 -23.90 -6.81
N TYR A 242 8.88 -23.21 -7.76
CA TYR A 242 9.50 -22.09 -8.47
C TYR A 242 9.37 -20.79 -7.66
N ASP A 243 10.51 -20.19 -7.36
CA ASP A 243 10.56 -18.88 -6.71
C ASP A 243 10.04 -17.79 -7.64
N THR A 244 8.85 -17.28 -7.39
CA THR A 244 8.31 -16.12 -8.08
C THR A 244 8.98 -14.82 -7.66
N SER A 245 8.43 -13.66 -8.04
CA SER A 245 9.07 -12.37 -7.78
C SER A 245 9.17 -11.98 -6.31
N PHE A 246 8.27 -12.44 -5.44
CA PHE A 246 8.09 -12.01 -4.04
C PHE A 246 7.91 -10.50 -3.84
N LEU A 247 7.38 -9.79 -4.84
CA LEU A 247 7.23 -8.33 -4.83
C LEU A 247 5.93 -7.85 -4.19
N SER A 248 4.97 -8.75 -3.96
CA SER A 248 3.61 -8.37 -3.55
C SER A 248 3.56 -7.57 -2.26
N SER A 249 4.35 -7.93 -1.24
CA SER A 249 4.40 -7.20 0.04
C SER A 249 4.97 -5.79 -0.14
N TYR A 250 6.03 -5.64 -0.92
CA TYR A 250 6.65 -4.34 -1.19
C TYR A 250 5.73 -3.39 -1.95
N ILE A 251 4.95 -3.91 -2.92
CA ILE A 251 3.94 -3.14 -3.65
C ILE A 251 2.75 -2.85 -2.72
N LYS A 252 2.34 -3.81 -1.87
CA LYS A 252 1.22 -3.66 -0.93
C LYS A 252 1.48 -2.56 0.10
N PHE A 253 2.67 -2.51 0.68
CA PHE A 253 3.05 -1.50 1.67
C PHE A 253 3.71 -0.27 1.02
N GLY A 254 3.89 -0.29 -0.30
CA GLY A 254 4.41 0.84 -1.05
C GLY A 254 5.88 1.17 -0.80
N CYS A 255 6.69 0.21 -0.35
CA CYS A 255 8.14 0.36 -0.23
C CYS A 255 8.80 0.60 -1.59
N ILE A 256 8.23 0.00 -2.65
CA ILE A 256 8.50 0.32 -4.04
C ILE A 256 7.18 0.68 -4.72
N SER A 257 7.20 1.63 -5.65
CA SER A 257 5.98 1.99 -6.36
C SER A 257 5.63 0.94 -7.40
N VAL A 258 4.33 0.78 -7.66
CA VAL A 258 3.88 -0.11 -8.73
C VAL A 258 4.36 0.36 -10.11
N ARG A 259 4.60 1.68 -10.30
CA ARG A 259 5.17 2.27 -11.52
C ARG A 259 6.63 1.86 -11.72
N GLU A 260 7.43 1.86 -10.64
CA GLU A 260 8.83 1.37 -10.70
C GLU A 260 8.88 -0.08 -11.16
N VAL A 261 8.02 -0.94 -10.59
CA VAL A 261 7.95 -2.35 -10.99
C VAL A 261 7.50 -2.49 -12.44
N TYR A 262 6.41 -1.81 -12.82
CA TYR A 262 5.86 -1.85 -14.17
C TYR A 262 6.91 -1.45 -15.22
N HIS A 263 7.53 -0.29 -15.06
CA HIS A 263 8.51 0.21 -16.04
C HIS A 263 9.78 -0.63 -16.08
N SER A 264 10.23 -1.17 -14.96
CA SER A 264 11.39 -2.06 -14.89
C SER A 264 11.13 -3.38 -15.62
N VAL A 265 9.97 -4.00 -15.39
CA VAL A 265 9.58 -5.23 -16.07
C VAL A 265 9.35 -4.99 -17.56
N LYS A 266 8.64 -3.91 -17.92
CA LYS A 266 8.40 -3.53 -19.31
C LYS A 266 9.70 -3.28 -20.08
N ALA A 267 10.65 -2.59 -19.48
CA ALA A 267 11.96 -2.33 -20.09
C ALA A 267 12.79 -3.61 -20.27
N LYS A 268 12.71 -4.56 -19.33
CA LYS A 268 13.52 -5.79 -19.38
C LYS A 268 12.91 -6.87 -20.26
N TYR A 269 11.58 -7.05 -20.21
CA TYR A 269 10.91 -8.20 -20.78
C TYR A 269 9.80 -7.84 -21.80
N GLY A 270 9.43 -6.57 -21.90
CA GLY A 270 8.35 -6.11 -22.78
C GLY A 270 6.98 -6.10 -22.07
N ILE A 271 6.02 -5.44 -22.74
CA ILE A 271 4.66 -5.21 -22.20
C ILE A 271 3.81 -6.50 -22.10
N LYS A 272 4.12 -7.51 -22.90
CA LYS A 272 3.36 -8.78 -22.94
C LYS A 272 3.81 -9.79 -21.88
N HIS A 273 4.84 -9.50 -21.08
CA HIS A 273 5.36 -10.42 -20.09
C HIS A 273 4.35 -10.64 -18.96
N GLY A 274 4.24 -11.87 -18.45
CA GLY A 274 3.26 -12.28 -17.45
C GLY A 274 3.28 -11.47 -16.17
N MET A 275 4.43 -10.99 -15.71
CA MET A 275 4.49 -10.10 -14.56
C MET A 275 3.73 -8.78 -14.78
N ILE A 276 3.67 -8.26 -16.01
CA ILE A 276 2.82 -7.09 -16.32
C ILE A 276 1.34 -7.47 -16.18
N SER A 277 0.96 -8.64 -16.69
CA SER A 277 -0.40 -9.16 -16.54
C SER A 277 -0.80 -9.30 -15.05
N GLU A 278 0.12 -9.76 -14.18
CA GLU A 278 -0.16 -9.86 -12.73
C GLU A 278 -0.32 -8.47 -12.06
N LEU A 279 0.43 -7.45 -12.51
CA LEU A 279 0.18 -6.08 -12.05
C LEU A 279 -1.20 -5.59 -12.50
N ILE A 280 -1.60 -5.88 -13.74
CA ILE A 280 -2.93 -5.52 -14.25
C ILE A 280 -4.04 -6.30 -13.53
N TRP A 281 -3.82 -7.57 -13.12
CA TRP A 281 -4.74 -8.30 -12.25
C TRP A 281 -4.96 -7.59 -10.92
N ARG A 282 -3.90 -7.05 -10.32
CA ARG A 282 -4.00 -6.24 -9.10
C ARG A 282 -4.87 -5.00 -9.32
N GLU A 283 -4.70 -4.31 -10.44
CA GLU A 283 -5.52 -3.16 -10.82
C GLU A 283 -6.99 -3.56 -11.02
N PHE A 284 -7.23 -4.70 -11.69
CA PHE A 284 -8.59 -5.22 -11.91
C PHE A 284 -9.30 -5.54 -10.60
N PHE A 285 -8.65 -6.21 -9.64
CA PHE A 285 -9.27 -6.47 -8.35
C PHE A 285 -9.53 -5.18 -7.55
N ALA A 286 -8.66 -4.19 -7.66
CA ALA A 286 -8.90 -2.87 -7.07
C ALA A 286 -10.06 -2.14 -7.77
N HIS A 287 -10.18 -2.25 -9.09
CA HIS A 287 -11.31 -1.74 -9.87
C HIS A 287 -12.65 -2.40 -9.46
N VAL A 288 -12.65 -3.73 -9.30
CA VAL A 288 -13.83 -4.45 -8.79
C VAL A 288 -14.19 -3.95 -7.38
N LEU A 289 -13.22 -3.81 -6.48
CA LEU A 289 -13.48 -3.32 -5.12
C LEU A 289 -13.99 -1.88 -5.10
N TYR A 290 -13.51 -1.02 -5.99
CA TYR A 290 -13.95 0.36 -6.12
C TYR A 290 -15.41 0.48 -6.56
N HIS A 291 -15.80 -0.29 -7.58
CA HIS A 291 -17.13 -0.20 -8.18
C HIS A 291 -18.18 -1.12 -7.51
N TYR A 292 -17.73 -2.20 -6.86
CA TYR A 292 -18.58 -3.22 -6.24
C TYR A 292 -18.10 -3.53 -4.81
N PRO A 293 -18.12 -2.55 -3.88
CA PRO A 293 -17.58 -2.70 -2.52
C PRO A 293 -18.28 -3.79 -1.70
N GLU A 294 -19.49 -4.19 -2.09
CA GLU A 294 -20.26 -5.27 -1.49
C GLU A 294 -19.59 -6.65 -1.59
N VAL A 295 -18.60 -6.82 -2.47
CA VAL A 295 -17.81 -8.07 -2.58
C VAL A 295 -17.06 -8.43 -1.29
N LEU A 296 -16.84 -7.48 -0.39
CA LEU A 296 -16.27 -7.74 0.94
C LEU A 296 -17.25 -8.40 1.91
N ARG A 297 -18.56 -8.37 1.62
CA ARG A 297 -19.62 -8.89 2.49
C ARG A 297 -20.32 -10.11 1.91
N GLY A 298 -20.08 -10.42 0.65
CA GLY A 298 -20.77 -11.52 -0.03
C GLY A 298 -20.12 -11.94 -1.34
N SER A 299 -20.73 -12.91 -1.99
CA SER A 299 -20.26 -13.40 -3.30
C SER A 299 -20.51 -12.37 -4.40
N TYR A 300 -19.54 -12.22 -5.29
CA TYR A 300 -19.60 -11.30 -6.43
C TYR A 300 -20.64 -11.75 -7.48
N TYR A 301 -20.65 -13.04 -7.81
CA TYR A 301 -21.55 -13.58 -8.85
C TYR A 301 -22.73 -14.37 -8.30
N TYR A 302 -22.51 -15.15 -7.23
CA TYR A 302 -23.48 -16.11 -6.71
C TYR A 302 -23.92 -15.70 -5.32
N LYS A 303 -25.05 -15.00 -5.21
CA LYS A 303 -25.53 -14.43 -3.93
C LYS A 303 -26.01 -15.48 -2.93
N ASN A 304 -26.39 -16.69 -3.37
CA ASN A 304 -27.04 -17.72 -2.56
C ASN A 304 -26.17 -18.98 -2.37
N VAL A 305 -24.85 -18.86 -2.32
CA VAL A 305 -23.97 -20.03 -2.09
C VAL A 305 -24.14 -20.53 -0.66
N GLN A 306 -24.54 -21.78 -0.52
CA GLN A 306 -24.59 -22.47 0.79
C GLN A 306 -23.19 -23.01 1.12
N TRP A 307 -22.52 -22.37 2.07
CA TRP A 307 -21.21 -22.81 2.52
C TRP A 307 -21.34 -23.87 3.64
N ARG A 308 -20.50 -24.90 3.59
CA ARG A 308 -20.39 -25.87 4.67
C ARG A 308 -19.90 -25.18 5.95
N LYS A 309 -20.65 -25.33 7.04
CA LYS A 309 -20.31 -24.75 8.34
C LYS A 309 -19.66 -25.83 9.22
N SER A 310 -18.37 -26.02 9.15
CA SER A 310 -17.60 -26.93 10.00
C SER A 310 -16.40 -26.23 10.62
N ASN A 311 -16.50 -25.89 11.91
CA ASN A 311 -15.39 -25.26 12.64
C ASN A 311 -14.19 -26.17 12.77
N SER A 312 -14.36 -27.50 12.87
CA SER A 312 -13.25 -28.44 12.99
C SER A 312 -12.45 -28.52 11.68
N ASP A 313 -13.13 -28.62 10.53
CA ASP A 313 -12.49 -28.69 9.23
C ASP A 313 -11.80 -27.36 8.88
N PHE A 314 -12.43 -26.24 9.20
CA PHE A 314 -11.82 -24.91 9.06
C PHE A 314 -10.53 -24.77 9.88
N LYS A 315 -10.54 -25.26 11.15
CA LYS A 315 -9.33 -25.26 11.99
C LYS A 315 -8.24 -26.18 11.45
N LYS A 316 -8.59 -27.36 10.87
CA LYS A 316 -7.63 -28.24 10.20
C LYS A 316 -7.02 -27.55 8.98
N TRP A 317 -7.83 -26.88 8.16
CA TRP A 317 -7.36 -26.11 7.02
C TRP A 317 -6.41 -24.98 7.44
N CYS A 318 -6.79 -24.16 8.43
CA CYS A 318 -5.92 -23.11 8.95
C CYS A 318 -4.55 -23.62 9.43
N LYS A 319 -4.51 -24.83 10.00
CA LYS A 319 -3.28 -25.47 10.52
C LYS A 319 -2.51 -26.28 9.47
N GLY A 320 -2.99 -26.38 8.23
CA GLY A 320 -2.40 -27.24 7.20
C GLY A 320 -2.43 -28.73 7.62
N LYS A 321 -3.58 -29.21 8.06
CA LYS A 321 -3.84 -30.57 8.53
C LYS A 321 -5.11 -31.16 7.89
N THR A 322 -5.35 -30.86 6.62
CA THR A 322 -6.51 -31.35 5.86
C THR A 322 -6.34 -32.77 5.36
N GLY A 323 -5.10 -33.25 5.23
CA GLY A 323 -4.74 -34.49 4.57
C GLY A 323 -4.48 -34.35 3.06
N PHE A 324 -4.68 -33.16 2.48
CA PHE A 324 -4.33 -32.86 1.09
C PHE A 324 -2.93 -32.21 1.06
N PRO A 325 -1.88 -32.91 0.61
CA PRO A 325 -0.48 -32.46 0.77
C PRO A 325 -0.20 -31.06 0.24
N VAL A 326 -0.75 -30.71 -0.93
CA VAL A 326 -0.54 -29.40 -1.57
C VAL A 326 -1.19 -28.26 -0.79
N VAL A 327 -2.40 -28.48 -0.25
CA VAL A 327 -3.12 -27.52 0.58
C VAL A 327 -2.37 -27.33 1.91
N ASP A 328 -1.99 -28.44 2.53
CA ASP A 328 -1.31 -28.43 3.82
C ASP A 328 0.07 -27.78 3.74
N ALA A 329 0.83 -28.05 2.68
CA ALA A 329 2.12 -27.40 2.42
C ALA A 329 1.97 -25.87 2.26
N GLY A 330 1.00 -25.41 1.46
CA GLY A 330 0.72 -23.99 1.28
C GLY A 330 0.34 -23.28 2.58
N MET A 331 -0.54 -23.88 3.38
CA MET A 331 -0.97 -23.32 4.67
C MET A 331 0.17 -23.29 5.69
N ARG A 332 0.98 -24.34 5.77
CA ARG A 332 2.16 -24.39 6.66
C ARG A 332 3.20 -23.35 6.25
N GLN A 333 3.49 -23.20 4.95
CA GLN A 333 4.39 -22.17 4.46
C GLN A 333 3.89 -20.78 4.86
N MET A 334 2.60 -20.48 4.66
CA MET A 334 2.03 -19.19 5.03
C MET A 334 2.12 -18.94 6.54
N ASN A 335 1.83 -19.94 7.36
CA ASN A 335 1.89 -19.80 8.83
C ASN A 335 3.32 -19.58 9.32
N ALA A 336 4.30 -20.30 8.78
CA ALA A 336 5.70 -20.17 9.17
C ALA A 336 6.32 -18.87 8.63
N THR A 337 6.14 -18.56 7.36
CA THR A 337 6.94 -17.55 6.67
C THR A 337 6.19 -16.25 6.31
N GLY A 338 4.87 -16.21 6.51
CA GLY A 338 4.01 -15.11 6.07
C GLY A 338 3.76 -15.06 4.55
N PHE A 339 4.27 -16.02 3.79
CA PHE A 339 4.14 -16.09 2.34
C PHE A 339 3.46 -17.39 1.88
N MET A 340 2.69 -17.33 0.81
CA MET A 340 2.12 -18.48 0.13
C MET A 340 2.19 -18.26 -1.37
N HIS A 341 2.60 -19.28 -2.11
CA HIS A 341 2.59 -19.27 -3.57
C HIS A 341 1.17 -19.04 -4.12
N ASN A 342 1.03 -18.23 -5.19
CA ASN A 342 -0.29 -17.85 -5.72
C ASN A 342 -1.17 -19.06 -6.09
N ARG A 343 -0.60 -20.13 -6.66
CA ARG A 343 -1.37 -21.34 -7.01
C ARG A 343 -1.95 -22.04 -5.79
N SER A 344 -1.22 -22.07 -4.65
CA SER A 344 -1.76 -22.60 -3.40
C SER A 344 -2.89 -21.73 -2.82
N ARG A 345 -2.88 -20.40 -3.06
CA ARG A 345 -3.98 -19.51 -2.64
C ARG A 345 -5.27 -19.77 -3.40
N MET A 346 -5.19 -20.32 -4.59
CA MET A 346 -6.35 -20.59 -5.45
C MET A 346 -7.04 -21.92 -5.12
N MET A 347 -6.43 -22.75 -4.27
CA MET A 347 -6.96 -24.02 -3.75
C MET A 347 -7.57 -23.84 -2.37
#